data_e9a9625e96bc3ebc5082940b27b3a404
#
_entry.id   e9a9625e96bc3ebc5082940b27b3a404
#
_cell.length_a   1.000
_cell.length_b   1.000
_cell.length_c   1.000
_cell.angle_alpha   90.00
_cell.angle_beta   90.00
_cell.angle_gamma   90.00
#
_symmetry.space_group_name_H-M   'P 1'
#
loop_
_entity.id
_entity.type
_entity.pdbx_description
1 polymer ?
#
loop_
_entity_poly.entity_id
_entity_poly.type
_entity_poly.pdbx_seq_one_letter_code
_entity_poly.pdbx_strand_id
1 'polypeptide(L)'
;MIKLQITFLIMFLVAITQGQELVFKNQKFELKNVKASITTMNKEKVLKIERDLNLLPFDINNMISTVDEPTYAKLKNLNFKNGVIEVKVMSRLLKNAPELSRGFIGLAFRIDNDDTKFESIYLRPTNGRDENQFRRNHSVQYFSYPTFKFDRLRKEYPETYETYADIGLNEWIQIRIEIKNKTAKLYINNQKYPSFIVNEMKGGLQNGAIGLWVDIGTEGYFKDLNIIHL
;
A
#
# COMPACT_ATOMS: atom_id res chain seq x y z
N MET A 1 -30.48 52.03 33.75
CA MET A 1 -29.26 51.26 33.54
C MET A 1 -29.59 50.00 32.76
N ILE A 2 -29.35 50.02 31.44
CA ILE A 2 -29.67 48.90 30.53
C ILE A 2 -28.39 48.09 30.44
N LYS A 3 -28.44 46.79 30.88
CA LYS A 3 -27.34 45.82 30.75
C LYS A 3 -27.42 45.24 29.35
N LEU A 4 -26.41 45.61 28.52
CA LEU A 4 -26.22 45.00 27.20
C LEU A 4 -25.56 43.63 27.37
N GLN A 5 -26.27 42.53 27.09
CA GLN A 5 -25.70 41.20 27.01
C GLN A 5 -25.14 41.00 25.59
N ILE A 6 -23.81 40.90 25.47
CA ILE A 6 -23.13 40.56 24.22
C ILE A 6 -23.03 39.04 24.20
N THR A 7 -23.81 38.41 23.33
CA THR A 7 -23.73 36.95 23.07
C THR A 7 -22.62 36.73 22.03
N PHE A 8 -21.52 36.11 22.47
CA PHE A 8 -20.44 35.71 21.57
C PHE A 8 -20.86 34.43 20.83
N LEU A 9 -21.18 34.55 19.54
CA LEU A 9 -21.44 33.41 18.66
C LEU A 9 -20.08 32.84 18.21
N ILE A 10 -19.64 31.72 18.80
CA ILE A 10 -18.45 31.01 18.38
C ILE A 10 -18.82 30.21 17.12
N MET A 11 -18.41 30.69 15.98
CA MET A 11 -18.53 30.00 14.70
C MET A 11 -17.41 28.93 14.64
N PHE A 12 -17.76 27.66 14.85
CA PHE A 12 -16.85 26.55 14.59
C PHE A 12 -16.65 26.41 13.09
N LEU A 13 -15.48 26.86 12.60
CA LEU A 13 -15.04 26.59 11.24
C LEU A 13 -14.62 25.11 11.18
N VAL A 14 -15.47 24.24 10.69
CA VAL A 14 -15.09 22.86 10.34
C VAL A 14 -14.28 22.97 9.04
N ALA A 15 -12.96 22.92 9.16
CA ALA A 15 -12.09 22.79 8.02
C ALA A 15 -12.27 21.35 7.46
N ILE A 16 -13.04 21.21 6.39
CA ILE A 16 -13.07 19.98 5.58
C ILE A 16 -11.73 19.95 4.84
N THR A 17 -10.77 19.18 5.34
CA THR A 17 -9.56 18.86 4.59
C THR A 17 -9.97 17.91 3.46
N GLN A 18 -10.22 18.44 2.26
CA GLN A 18 -10.31 17.61 1.06
C GLN A 18 -8.96 16.95 0.87
N GLY A 19 -8.93 15.60 0.85
CA GLY A 19 -7.75 14.82 0.54
C GLY A 19 -7.18 15.24 -0.83
N GLN A 20 -5.86 15.29 -0.95
CA GLN A 20 -5.20 15.64 -2.19
C GLN A 20 -5.55 14.60 -3.28
N GLU A 21 -6.08 15.06 -4.42
CA GLU A 21 -6.50 14.18 -5.54
C GLU A 21 -5.50 14.24 -6.70
N LEU A 22 -5.38 13.12 -7.42
CA LEU A 22 -4.56 13.03 -8.64
C LEU A 22 -5.28 12.19 -9.69
N VAL A 23 -5.21 12.61 -10.97
CA VAL A 23 -5.76 11.86 -12.10
C VAL A 23 -4.60 11.28 -12.92
N PHE A 24 -4.62 9.95 -13.13
CA PHE A 24 -3.66 9.25 -13.97
C PHE A 24 -4.36 8.22 -14.86
N LYS A 25 -4.14 8.28 -16.20
CA LYS A 25 -4.76 7.37 -17.18
C LYS A 25 -6.29 7.20 -16.98
N ASN A 26 -7.02 8.32 -16.81
CA ASN A 26 -8.47 8.39 -16.56
C ASN A 26 -8.94 7.77 -15.22
N GLN A 27 -8.04 7.37 -14.35
CA GLN A 27 -8.33 6.93 -13.00
C GLN A 27 -8.10 8.06 -12.00
N LYS A 28 -9.03 8.26 -11.06
CA LYS A 28 -8.91 9.27 -10.00
C LYS A 28 -8.43 8.62 -8.71
N PHE A 29 -7.39 9.20 -8.13
CA PHE A 29 -6.81 8.72 -6.87
C PHE A 29 -6.93 9.79 -5.79
N GLU A 30 -7.26 9.36 -4.59
CA GLU A 30 -7.14 10.12 -3.35
C GLU A 30 -5.83 9.72 -2.67
N LEU A 31 -5.03 10.70 -2.25
CA LEU A 31 -3.73 10.44 -1.64
C LEU A 31 -3.85 10.36 -0.12
N LYS A 32 -3.45 9.23 0.44
CA LYS A 32 -3.42 8.98 1.89
C LYS A 32 -1.98 8.85 2.37
N ASN A 33 -1.51 9.85 3.10
CA ASN A 33 -0.16 9.90 3.69
C ASN A 33 0.98 9.67 2.68
N VAL A 34 0.76 10.04 1.42
CA VAL A 34 1.74 9.94 0.33
C VAL A 34 1.80 11.21 -0.50
N LYS A 35 2.96 11.44 -1.11
CA LYS A 35 3.14 12.35 -2.25
C LYS A 35 3.09 11.54 -3.52
N ALA A 36 2.36 12.03 -4.51
CA ALA A 36 2.28 11.40 -5.82
C ALA A 36 2.47 12.40 -6.95
N SER A 37 3.09 11.97 -8.04
CA SER A 37 3.28 12.76 -9.25
C SER A 37 3.33 11.87 -10.49
N ILE A 38 3.02 12.45 -11.65
CA ILE A 38 3.17 11.77 -12.94
C ILE A 38 4.56 12.11 -13.48
N THR A 39 5.34 11.08 -13.79
CA THR A 39 6.66 11.21 -14.41
C THR A 39 6.74 10.40 -15.70
N THR A 40 7.81 10.59 -16.47
CA THR A 40 8.04 9.85 -17.72
C THR A 40 9.24 8.95 -17.58
N MET A 41 9.07 7.66 -17.85
CA MET A 41 10.14 6.66 -17.88
C MET A 41 10.07 5.91 -19.22
N ASN A 42 11.19 5.87 -19.94
CA ASN A 42 11.26 5.21 -21.26
C ASN A 42 10.13 5.63 -22.21
N LYS A 43 9.82 6.93 -22.27
CA LYS A 43 8.74 7.54 -23.08
C LYS A 43 7.32 7.19 -22.61
N GLU A 44 7.14 6.51 -21.52
CA GLU A 44 5.84 6.13 -20.95
C GLU A 44 5.56 6.93 -19.67
N LYS A 45 4.33 7.44 -19.52
CA LYS A 45 3.88 8.09 -18.28
C LYS A 45 3.63 7.03 -17.20
N VAL A 46 4.19 7.27 -16.04
CA VAL A 46 4.06 6.41 -14.86
C VAL A 46 3.67 7.24 -13.64
N LEU A 47 2.97 6.64 -12.70
CA LEU A 47 2.64 7.26 -11.42
C LEU A 47 3.77 6.98 -10.43
N LYS A 48 4.39 8.04 -9.89
CA LYS A 48 5.40 7.98 -8.84
C LYS A 48 4.74 8.27 -7.51
N ILE A 49 5.01 7.46 -6.48
CA ILE A 49 4.44 7.58 -5.14
C ILE A 49 5.56 7.40 -4.11
N GLU A 50 5.54 8.26 -3.08
CA GLU A 50 6.43 8.22 -1.92
C GLU A 50 5.63 8.48 -0.65
N ARG A 51 5.97 7.85 0.48
CA ARG A 51 5.38 8.17 1.78
C ARG A 51 5.68 9.61 2.16
N ASP A 52 4.66 10.36 2.60
CA ASP A 52 4.83 11.72 3.09
C ASP A 52 5.12 11.72 4.59
N LEU A 53 6.40 11.89 4.94
CA LEU A 53 6.86 11.91 6.34
C LEU A 53 6.38 13.14 7.12
N ASN A 54 5.87 14.20 6.45
CA ASN A 54 5.25 15.33 7.13
C ASN A 54 3.85 15.00 7.63
N LEU A 55 3.10 14.16 6.90
CA LEU A 55 1.76 13.72 7.27
C LEU A 55 1.80 12.51 8.21
N LEU A 56 2.73 11.59 7.94
CA LEU A 56 2.88 10.36 8.73
C LEU A 56 4.37 10.09 8.99
N PRO A 57 4.93 10.63 10.08
CA PRO A 57 6.32 10.43 10.45
C PRO A 57 6.69 8.94 10.65
N PHE A 58 7.96 8.62 10.43
CA PHE A 58 8.54 7.33 10.76
C PHE A 58 9.40 7.47 12.03
N ASP A 59 9.23 6.55 12.97
CA ASP A 59 10.02 6.49 14.20
C ASP A 59 10.73 5.14 14.30
N ILE A 60 12.07 5.15 14.21
CA ILE A 60 12.88 3.94 14.32
C ILE A 60 12.80 3.28 15.69
N ASN A 61 12.59 4.09 16.75
CA ASN A 61 12.47 3.58 18.13
C ASN A 61 11.10 2.97 18.42
N ASN A 62 10.10 3.29 17.57
CA ASN A 62 8.76 2.74 17.62
C ASN A 62 8.34 2.22 16.24
N MET A 63 9.22 1.46 15.61
CA MET A 63 9.07 0.99 14.22
C MET A 63 7.74 0.32 13.97
N ILE A 64 7.34 -0.62 14.82
CA ILE A 64 6.12 -1.44 14.63
C ILE A 64 4.84 -0.60 14.51
N SER A 65 4.75 0.50 15.26
CA SER A 65 3.59 1.40 15.18
C SER A 65 3.67 2.40 14.03
N THR A 66 4.78 2.44 13.27
CA THR A 66 5.00 3.42 12.20
C THR A 66 5.26 2.80 10.82
N VAL A 67 5.22 1.47 10.69
CA VAL A 67 5.26 0.73 9.41
C VAL A 67 3.96 -0.01 9.15
N ASP A 68 3.77 -0.51 7.92
CA ASP A 68 2.53 -1.16 7.47
C ASP A 68 1.30 -0.23 7.66
N GLU A 69 1.49 1.05 7.41
CA GLU A 69 0.50 2.12 7.63
C GLU A 69 -0.31 2.41 6.35
N PRO A 70 -1.43 3.19 6.44
CA PRO A 70 -2.21 3.61 5.29
C PRO A 70 -1.46 4.66 4.45
N THR A 71 -0.53 4.21 3.63
CA THR A 71 0.35 5.01 2.76
C THR A 71 0.14 4.61 1.29
N TYR A 72 -0.90 5.15 0.67
CA TYR A 72 -1.29 4.76 -0.69
C TYR A 72 -1.97 5.87 -1.49
N ALA A 73 -1.98 5.69 -2.82
CA ALA A 73 -2.92 6.35 -3.70
C ALA A 73 -4.15 5.46 -3.88
N LYS A 74 -5.27 5.83 -3.24
CA LYS A 74 -6.54 5.10 -3.21
C LYS A 74 -7.39 5.43 -4.42
N LEU A 75 -7.79 4.42 -5.19
CA LEU A 75 -8.67 4.58 -6.35
C LEU A 75 -10.08 4.96 -5.90
N LYS A 76 -10.58 6.09 -6.41
CA LYS A 76 -11.91 6.62 -6.06
C LYS A 76 -13.03 5.88 -6.79
N ASN A 77 -14.22 5.88 -6.19
CA ASN A 77 -15.44 5.33 -6.77
C ASN A 77 -15.34 3.84 -7.13
N LEU A 78 -14.55 3.09 -6.38
CA LEU A 78 -14.39 1.66 -6.52
C LEU A 78 -14.82 0.94 -5.25
N ASN A 79 -15.64 -0.10 -5.42
CA ASN A 79 -16.00 -1.03 -4.36
C ASN A 79 -15.68 -2.46 -4.82
N PHE A 80 -14.48 -2.91 -4.53
CA PHE A 80 -13.95 -4.20 -4.94
C PHE A 80 -14.20 -5.26 -3.87
N LYS A 81 -14.79 -6.40 -4.29
CA LYS A 81 -15.06 -7.56 -3.41
C LYS A 81 -14.19 -8.77 -3.79
N ASN A 82 -14.43 -9.31 -4.97
CA ASN A 82 -13.71 -10.44 -5.54
C ASN A 82 -13.30 -10.11 -6.97
N GLY A 83 -12.21 -10.69 -7.45
CA GLY A 83 -11.74 -10.44 -8.80
C GLY A 83 -10.24 -10.53 -8.92
N VAL A 84 -9.72 -9.85 -9.94
CA VAL A 84 -8.30 -9.80 -10.26
C VAL A 84 -7.84 -8.34 -10.27
N ILE A 85 -6.71 -8.07 -9.64
CA ILE A 85 -6.02 -6.78 -9.69
C ILE A 85 -4.66 -7.01 -10.33
N GLU A 86 -4.38 -6.29 -11.42
CA GLU A 86 -3.10 -6.35 -12.12
C GLU A 86 -2.45 -4.97 -12.12
N VAL A 87 -1.14 -4.91 -11.91
CA VAL A 87 -0.37 -3.68 -11.98
C VAL A 87 1.10 -4.00 -12.23
N LYS A 88 1.81 -3.13 -12.94
CA LYS A 88 3.27 -3.16 -12.98
C LYS A 88 3.81 -2.18 -11.95
N VAL A 89 4.73 -2.67 -11.12
CA VAL A 89 5.38 -1.89 -10.06
C VAL A 89 6.90 -1.91 -10.26
N MET A 90 7.56 -0.83 -9.86
CA MET A 90 9.01 -0.76 -9.76
C MET A 90 9.36 0.12 -8.56
N SER A 91 10.34 -0.28 -7.76
CA SER A 91 10.80 0.54 -6.65
C SER A 91 12.28 0.87 -6.71
N ARG A 92 12.61 2.01 -6.10
CA ARG A 92 13.97 2.45 -5.78
C ARG A 92 14.02 2.83 -4.31
N LEU A 93 15.20 2.80 -3.73
CA LEU A 93 15.40 3.40 -2.43
C LEU A 93 15.60 4.92 -2.61
N LEU A 94 14.96 5.70 -1.74
CA LEU A 94 15.24 7.13 -1.62
C LEU A 94 16.69 7.35 -1.17
N LYS A 95 17.29 8.48 -1.54
CA LYS A 95 18.68 8.80 -1.16
C LYS A 95 18.92 8.78 0.35
N ASN A 96 17.90 9.16 1.11
CA ASN A 96 17.91 9.22 2.58
C ASN A 96 17.07 8.08 3.22
N ALA A 97 16.90 6.97 2.50
CA ALA A 97 16.15 5.82 3.01
C ALA A 97 16.79 5.27 4.30
N PRO A 98 16.03 5.04 5.37
CA PRO A 98 16.54 4.32 6.54
C PRO A 98 17.10 2.94 6.14
N GLU A 99 18.06 2.42 6.90
CA GLU A 99 18.73 1.12 6.64
C GLU A 99 17.74 -0.05 6.56
N LEU A 100 16.63 0.02 7.30
CA LEU A 100 15.57 -0.98 7.27
C LEU A 100 14.72 -0.98 5.99
N SER A 101 14.85 0.03 5.12
CA SER A 101 14.06 0.13 3.89
C SER A 101 14.36 -1.03 2.94
N ARG A 102 13.31 -1.58 2.35
CA ARG A 102 13.41 -2.76 1.45
C ARG A 102 12.83 -2.51 0.07
N GLY A 103 12.50 -1.23 -0.26
CA GLY A 103 11.80 -0.89 -1.49
C GLY A 103 10.34 -1.33 -1.46
N PHE A 104 9.69 -1.19 -0.30
CA PHE A 104 8.34 -1.66 -0.01
C PHE A 104 7.30 -1.13 -1.00
N ILE A 105 6.73 -2.01 -1.84
CA ILE A 105 5.79 -1.64 -2.88
C ILE A 105 4.74 -2.74 -3.10
N GLY A 106 3.48 -2.38 -3.26
CA GLY A 106 2.42 -3.37 -3.47
C GLY A 106 1.04 -2.77 -3.61
N LEU A 107 0.05 -3.54 -3.24
CA LEU A 107 -1.36 -3.18 -3.33
C LEU A 107 -2.04 -3.30 -1.96
N ALA A 108 -2.76 -2.25 -1.59
CA ALA A 108 -3.80 -2.32 -0.57
C ALA A 108 -5.15 -2.57 -1.24
N PHE A 109 -6.01 -3.37 -0.64
CA PHE A 109 -7.35 -3.66 -1.16
C PHE A 109 -8.35 -3.83 -0.02
N ARG A 110 -9.64 -3.75 -0.34
CA ARG A 110 -10.72 -3.68 0.65
C ARG A 110 -10.49 -2.57 1.67
N ILE A 111 -10.03 -1.41 1.21
CA ILE A 111 -9.84 -0.24 2.04
C ILE A 111 -11.23 0.30 2.40
N ASP A 112 -11.50 0.47 3.70
CA ASP A 112 -12.74 1.09 4.16
C ASP A 112 -12.81 2.60 3.84
N ASN A 113 -13.97 3.19 4.06
CA ASN A 113 -14.20 4.61 3.73
C ASN A 113 -13.33 5.56 4.58
N ASP A 114 -13.00 5.17 5.80
CA ASP A 114 -12.29 5.99 6.78
C ASP A 114 -10.77 5.73 6.78
N ASP A 115 -10.27 4.85 5.90
CA ASP A 115 -8.87 4.42 5.82
C ASP A 115 -8.34 3.78 7.12
N THR A 116 -9.22 3.13 7.88
CA THR A 116 -8.91 2.51 9.18
C THR A 116 -8.69 1.01 9.10
N LYS A 117 -9.11 0.36 8.00
CA LYS A 117 -8.96 -1.08 7.77
C LYS A 117 -8.70 -1.36 6.31
N PHE A 118 -7.76 -2.24 6.03
CA PHE A 118 -7.47 -2.76 4.70
C PHE A 118 -6.63 -4.04 4.76
N GLU A 119 -6.57 -4.74 3.64
CA GLU A 119 -5.67 -5.87 3.38
C GLU A 119 -4.55 -5.40 2.46
N SER A 120 -3.37 -5.99 2.55
CA SER A 120 -2.27 -5.67 1.63
C SER A 120 -1.42 -6.90 1.31
N ILE A 121 -0.94 -6.94 0.06
CA ILE A 121 0.17 -7.78 -0.36
C ILE A 121 1.23 -6.88 -0.98
N TYR A 122 2.45 -6.96 -0.46
CA TYR A 122 3.55 -6.13 -0.92
C TYR A 122 4.86 -6.90 -1.08
N LEU A 123 5.76 -6.30 -1.80
CA LEU A 123 7.08 -6.80 -2.14
C LEU A 123 8.15 -6.05 -1.35
N ARG A 124 9.26 -6.75 -1.08
CA ARG A 124 10.51 -6.22 -0.53
C ARG A 124 11.65 -6.51 -1.52
N PRO A 125 11.77 -5.74 -2.63
CA PRO A 125 12.68 -6.07 -3.72
C PRO A 125 14.15 -6.23 -3.31
N THR A 126 14.64 -5.51 -2.28
CA THR A 126 16.02 -5.72 -1.80
C THR A 126 16.25 -7.10 -1.21
N ASN A 127 15.19 -7.77 -0.77
CA ASN A 127 15.27 -9.10 -0.17
C ASN A 127 15.34 -10.23 -1.21
N GLY A 128 14.79 -10.03 -2.41
CA GLY A 128 14.61 -11.09 -3.39
C GLY A 128 15.92 -11.75 -3.86
N ARG A 129 17.01 -10.97 -3.87
CA ARG A 129 18.34 -11.46 -4.28
C ARG A 129 19.41 -11.20 -3.23
N ASP A 130 19.03 -11.13 -1.95
CA ASP A 130 19.95 -10.96 -0.83
C ASP A 130 20.77 -12.24 -0.61
N GLU A 131 22.02 -12.12 -0.15
CA GLU A 131 22.87 -13.27 0.20
C GLU A 131 22.39 -13.99 1.48
N ASN A 132 21.57 -13.33 2.28
CA ASN A 132 20.98 -13.91 3.49
C ASN A 132 19.66 -14.61 3.17
N GLN A 133 19.60 -15.94 3.30
CA GLN A 133 18.41 -16.76 3.00
C GLN A 133 17.20 -16.35 3.85
N PHE A 134 17.41 -15.98 5.12
CA PHE A 134 16.31 -15.48 5.97
C PHE A 134 15.64 -14.23 5.36
N ARG A 135 16.44 -13.27 4.86
CA ARG A 135 15.91 -12.11 4.15
C ARG A 135 15.19 -12.50 2.87
N ARG A 136 15.75 -13.43 2.08
CA ARG A 136 15.11 -13.90 0.84
C ARG A 136 13.72 -14.48 1.09
N ASN A 137 13.55 -15.27 2.14
CA ASN A 137 12.25 -15.85 2.50
C ASN A 137 11.19 -14.80 2.85
N HIS A 138 11.60 -13.56 3.08
CA HIS A 138 10.73 -12.41 3.40
C HIS A 138 10.65 -11.41 2.24
N SER A 139 10.68 -11.86 0.98
CA SER A 139 10.59 -10.98 -0.20
C SER A 139 9.17 -10.53 -0.50
N VAL A 140 8.17 -11.30 -0.11
CA VAL A 140 6.73 -11.01 -0.23
C VAL A 140 6.08 -11.09 1.12
N GLN A 141 5.15 -10.18 1.40
CA GLN A 141 4.41 -10.13 2.65
C GLN A 141 2.95 -9.81 2.41
N TYR A 142 2.07 -10.50 3.14
CA TYR A 142 0.69 -10.08 3.37
C TYR A 142 0.58 -9.43 4.76
N PHE A 143 -0.31 -8.44 4.91
CA PHE A 143 -0.77 -7.96 6.21
C PHE A 143 -2.21 -7.46 6.15
N SER A 144 -2.84 -7.30 7.32
CA SER A 144 -4.16 -6.68 7.48
C SER A 144 -4.09 -5.58 8.54
N TYR A 145 -4.31 -4.35 8.10
CA TYR A 145 -4.29 -3.16 8.95
C TYR A 145 -5.59 -3.01 9.74
N PRO A 146 -5.53 -2.59 11.00
CA PRO A 146 -4.34 -2.26 11.79
C PRO A 146 -3.80 -3.44 12.62
N THR A 147 -4.55 -4.54 12.69
CA THR A 147 -4.38 -5.54 13.77
C THR A 147 -3.33 -6.61 13.44
N PHE A 148 -3.22 -7.03 12.18
CA PHE A 148 -2.34 -8.10 11.75
C PHE A 148 -1.24 -7.55 10.84
N LYS A 149 -0.36 -6.70 11.41
CA LYS A 149 0.86 -6.22 10.77
C LYS A 149 1.89 -7.35 10.65
N PHE A 150 2.99 -7.12 9.92
CA PHE A 150 3.98 -8.16 9.60
C PHE A 150 4.57 -8.85 10.85
N ASP A 151 4.83 -8.10 11.91
CA ASP A 151 5.44 -8.59 13.16
C ASP A 151 4.55 -9.57 13.89
N ARG A 152 3.26 -9.24 14.01
CA ARG A 152 2.25 -10.11 14.61
C ARG A 152 2.03 -11.37 13.79
N LEU A 153 1.91 -11.22 12.45
CA LEU A 153 1.74 -12.38 11.58
C LEU A 153 2.94 -13.32 11.64
N ARG A 154 4.14 -12.79 11.64
CA ARG A 154 5.37 -13.59 11.77
C ARG A 154 5.44 -14.34 13.09
N LYS A 155 4.98 -13.73 14.19
CA LYS A 155 4.96 -14.32 15.51
C LYS A 155 3.87 -15.39 15.68
N GLU A 156 2.63 -15.08 15.24
CA GLU A 156 1.47 -15.95 15.46
C GLU A 156 1.29 -17.02 14.37
N TYR A 157 1.77 -16.75 13.17
CA TYR A 157 1.62 -17.59 11.98
C TYR A 157 2.94 -17.65 11.19
N PRO A 158 4.01 -18.20 11.75
CA PRO A 158 5.33 -18.23 11.11
C PRO A 158 5.24 -18.88 9.72
N GLU A 159 5.97 -18.28 8.76
CA GLU A 159 6.09 -18.76 7.37
C GLU A 159 4.78 -18.83 6.56
N THR A 160 3.65 -18.40 7.14
CA THR A 160 2.33 -18.52 6.50
C THR A 160 1.98 -17.30 5.62
N TYR A 161 2.38 -16.10 6.05
CA TYR A 161 2.00 -14.83 5.42
C TYR A 161 3.15 -14.10 4.76
N GLU A 162 4.23 -14.80 4.49
CA GLU A 162 5.39 -14.31 3.75
C GLU A 162 6.04 -15.44 2.94
N THR A 163 6.78 -15.08 1.89
CA THR A 163 7.45 -16.02 1.01
C THR A 163 8.57 -15.40 0.23
N TYR A 164 9.36 -16.25 -0.43
CA TYR A 164 10.37 -15.87 -1.41
C TYR A 164 9.76 -15.51 -2.77
N ALA A 165 10.37 -14.52 -3.42
CA ALA A 165 10.22 -14.28 -4.85
C ALA A 165 11.52 -13.73 -5.44
N ASP A 166 11.86 -14.10 -6.68
CA ASP A 166 12.96 -13.51 -7.44
C ASP A 166 12.53 -12.16 -8.00
N ILE A 167 12.84 -11.10 -7.25
CA ILE A 167 12.51 -9.71 -7.53
C ILE A 167 13.66 -8.81 -7.12
N GLY A 168 13.79 -7.65 -7.77
CA GLY A 168 14.86 -6.69 -7.49
C GLY A 168 14.42 -5.24 -7.58
N LEU A 169 15.27 -4.33 -7.10
CA LEU A 169 15.11 -2.88 -7.31
C LEU A 169 15.37 -2.52 -8.77
N ASN A 170 14.82 -1.38 -9.22
CA ASN A 170 15.04 -0.80 -10.54
C ASN A 170 14.55 -1.65 -11.73
N GLU A 171 13.71 -2.64 -11.49
CA GLU A 171 13.09 -3.47 -12.52
C GLU A 171 11.56 -3.43 -12.42
N TRP A 172 10.88 -3.52 -13.56
CA TRP A 172 9.43 -3.63 -13.59
C TRP A 172 9.01 -5.05 -13.22
N ILE A 173 8.19 -5.15 -12.18
CA ILE A 173 7.61 -6.39 -11.69
C ILE A 173 6.12 -6.34 -11.98
N GLN A 174 5.60 -7.32 -12.72
CA GLN A 174 4.16 -7.46 -12.89
C GLN A 174 3.58 -8.22 -11.71
N ILE A 175 2.60 -7.61 -11.06
CA ILE A 175 1.80 -8.18 -9.98
C ILE A 175 0.41 -8.48 -10.52
N ARG A 176 -0.09 -9.70 -10.30
CA ARG A 176 -1.48 -10.08 -10.48
C ARG A 176 -1.96 -10.75 -9.21
N ILE A 177 -2.98 -10.17 -8.57
CA ILE A 177 -3.59 -10.70 -7.34
C ILE A 177 -5.00 -11.16 -7.66
N GLU A 178 -5.29 -12.44 -7.48
CA GLU A 178 -6.63 -13.01 -7.55
C GLU A 178 -7.22 -13.08 -6.14
N ILE A 179 -8.39 -12.46 -5.93
CA ILE A 179 -9.06 -12.42 -4.63
C ILE A 179 -10.42 -13.09 -4.73
N LYS A 180 -10.64 -14.08 -3.87
CA LYS A 180 -11.91 -14.78 -3.76
C LYS A 180 -12.25 -15.04 -2.29
N ASN A 181 -13.28 -14.37 -1.78
CA ASN A 181 -13.69 -14.43 -0.37
C ASN A 181 -12.53 -14.10 0.58
N LYS A 182 -12.05 -15.05 1.36
CA LYS A 182 -10.92 -14.90 2.29
C LYS A 182 -9.58 -15.34 1.71
N THR A 183 -9.51 -15.70 0.44
CA THR A 183 -8.29 -16.21 -0.19
C THR A 183 -7.72 -15.16 -1.15
N ALA A 184 -6.40 -15.01 -1.15
CA ALA A 184 -5.69 -14.24 -2.16
C ALA A 184 -4.53 -15.05 -2.75
N LYS A 185 -4.29 -14.92 -4.06
CA LYS A 185 -3.19 -15.56 -4.78
C LYS A 185 -2.41 -14.50 -5.55
N LEU A 186 -1.13 -14.40 -5.28
CA LEU A 186 -0.22 -13.49 -6.00
C LEU A 186 0.52 -14.27 -7.09
N TYR A 187 0.55 -13.70 -8.28
CA TYR A 187 1.37 -14.14 -9.41
C TYR A 187 2.33 -13.02 -9.78
N ILE A 188 3.58 -13.36 -9.99
CA ILE A 188 4.65 -12.41 -10.33
C ILE A 188 5.14 -12.72 -11.76
N ASN A 189 5.34 -11.67 -12.57
CA ASN A 189 5.93 -11.74 -13.90
C ASN A 189 5.29 -12.80 -14.81
N ASN A 190 3.95 -12.87 -14.84
CA ASN A 190 3.16 -13.80 -15.66
C ASN A 190 3.42 -15.29 -15.39
N GLN A 191 3.91 -15.65 -14.22
CA GLN A 191 4.06 -17.05 -13.86
C GLN A 191 2.72 -17.80 -13.95
N LYS A 192 2.77 -19.07 -14.38
CA LYS A 192 1.60 -19.94 -14.49
C LYS A 192 1.00 -20.28 -13.12
N TYR A 193 1.84 -20.45 -12.12
CA TYR A 193 1.44 -20.81 -10.76
C TYR A 193 1.63 -19.62 -9.82
N PRO A 194 0.80 -19.49 -8.77
CA PRO A 194 0.97 -18.39 -7.81
C PRO A 194 2.30 -18.50 -7.08
N SER A 195 2.98 -17.37 -6.97
CA SER A 195 4.20 -17.24 -6.16
C SER A 195 3.88 -17.20 -4.66
N PHE A 196 2.65 -16.80 -4.32
CA PHE A 196 2.21 -16.68 -2.92
C PHE A 196 0.71 -16.96 -2.81
N ILE A 197 0.32 -17.69 -1.75
CA ILE A 197 -1.08 -18.05 -1.47
C ILE A 197 -1.40 -17.65 -0.04
N VAL A 198 -2.36 -16.76 0.14
CA VAL A 198 -2.98 -16.43 1.42
C VAL A 198 -4.30 -17.20 1.49
N ASN A 199 -4.31 -18.30 2.22
CA ASN A 199 -5.50 -19.17 2.34
C ASN A 199 -6.59 -18.53 3.19
N GLU A 200 -6.22 -17.67 4.16
CA GLU A 200 -7.15 -16.97 5.03
C GLU A 200 -6.66 -15.56 5.32
N MET A 201 -7.26 -14.58 4.65
CA MET A 201 -7.04 -13.17 4.96
C MET A 201 -7.59 -12.83 6.35
N LYS A 202 -6.87 -12.04 7.13
CA LYS A 202 -7.15 -11.76 8.56
C LYS A 202 -8.07 -10.58 8.80
N GLY A 203 -8.29 -9.74 7.79
CA GLY A 203 -9.23 -8.62 7.88
C GLY A 203 -10.68 -9.06 7.82
N GLY A 204 -11.56 -8.27 8.44
CA GLY A 204 -13.00 -8.54 8.49
C GLY A 204 -13.79 -7.99 7.30
N LEU A 205 -13.21 -7.11 6.49
CA LEU A 205 -13.90 -6.46 5.38
C LEU A 205 -14.06 -7.40 4.19
N GLN A 206 -15.26 -7.36 3.59
CA GLN A 206 -15.56 -8.17 2.40
C GLN A 206 -15.34 -7.40 1.10
N ASN A 207 -15.36 -6.08 1.15
CA ASN A 207 -15.24 -5.18 0.01
C ASN A 207 -14.66 -3.83 0.46
N GLY A 208 -14.24 -3.00 -0.50
CA GLY A 208 -13.70 -1.67 -0.28
C GLY A 208 -12.88 -1.18 -1.48
N ALA A 209 -12.18 -0.07 -1.31
CA ALA A 209 -11.34 0.49 -2.36
C ALA A 209 -10.03 -0.29 -2.56
N ILE A 210 -9.30 0.04 -3.64
CA ILE A 210 -7.95 -0.44 -3.94
C ILE A 210 -6.98 0.74 -3.86
N GLY A 211 -5.78 0.52 -3.32
CA GLY A 211 -4.71 1.51 -3.22
C GLY A 211 -3.37 1.01 -3.76
N LEU A 212 -2.64 1.89 -4.41
CA LEU A 212 -1.24 1.69 -4.79
C LEU A 212 -0.39 2.05 -3.58
N TRP A 213 0.18 1.03 -2.93
CA TRP A 213 0.79 1.16 -1.61
C TRP A 213 2.32 1.19 -1.66
N VAL A 214 2.93 2.05 -0.84
CA VAL A 214 4.37 2.12 -0.60
C VAL A 214 4.64 2.35 0.88
N ASP A 215 5.87 2.08 1.36
CA ASP A 215 6.25 2.42 2.73
C ASP A 215 7.62 3.12 2.78
N ILE A 216 8.11 3.28 4.00
CA ILE A 216 9.28 4.08 4.35
C ILE A 216 10.49 3.83 3.45
N GLY A 217 11.12 4.93 3.00
CA GLY A 217 12.34 4.93 2.21
C GLY A 217 12.18 4.46 0.75
N THR A 218 10.92 4.30 0.29
CA THR A 218 10.62 3.83 -1.06
C THR A 218 10.20 4.96 -1.99
N GLU A 219 10.82 5.03 -3.16
CA GLU A 219 10.33 5.70 -4.35
C GLU A 219 9.64 4.65 -5.23
N GLY A 220 8.31 4.59 -5.21
CA GLY A 220 7.51 3.60 -5.92
C GLY A 220 6.97 4.12 -7.25
N TYR A 221 6.99 3.28 -8.29
CA TYR A 221 6.46 3.58 -9.61
C TYR A 221 5.42 2.56 -10.02
N PHE A 222 4.30 3.05 -10.58
CA PHE A 222 3.15 2.22 -10.95
C PHE A 222 2.68 2.56 -12.36
N LYS A 223 2.27 1.51 -13.09
CA LYS A 223 1.60 1.62 -14.38
C LYS A 223 0.71 0.42 -14.66
N ASP A 224 -0.15 0.54 -15.68
CA ASP A 224 -1.00 -0.53 -16.20
C ASP A 224 -1.89 -1.18 -15.13
N LEU A 225 -2.49 -0.34 -14.23
CA LEU A 225 -3.48 -0.81 -13.28
C LEU A 225 -4.76 -1.26 -14.02
N ASN A 226 -5.09 -2.53 -13.88
CA ASN A 226 -6.27 -3.17 -14.42
C ASN A 226 -7.02 -3.92 -13.33
N ILE A 227 -8.36 -3.83 -13.31
CA ILE A 227 -9.21 -4.43 -12.29
C ILE A 227 -10.34 -5.17 -12.98
N ILE A 228 -10.50 -6.44 -12.68
CA ILE A 228 -11.53 -7.33 -13.19
C ILE A 228 -12.38 -7.81 -12.02
N HIS A 229 -13.66 -7.49 -12.01
CA HIS A 229 -14.61 -7.96 -10.99
C HIS A 229 -15.14 -9.36 -11.35
N LEU A 230 -15.35 -10.20 -10.32
CA LEU A 230 -15.94 -11.54 -10.41
C LEU A 230 -17.27 -11.59 -9.64
#